data_b13d0b945de6775415488d2bb6b69758
#
_entry.id   b13d0b945de6775415488d2bb6b69758
#
_cell.length_a   1.000
_cell.length_b   1.000
_cell.length_c   1.000
_cell.angle_alpha   90.00
_cell.angle_beta   90.00
_cell.angle_gamma   90.00
#
_symmetry.space_group_name_H-M   'P 1'
#
loop_
_entity.id
_entity.type
_entity.pdbx_description
1 polymer ?
#
loop_
_entity_poly.entity_id
_entity_poly.type
_entity_poly.pdbx_seq_one_letter_code
_entity_poly.pdbx_strand_id
1 'polypeptide(L)'
;MGGTLFLGRHIVEVALGRGHDVTIFNRGQENPTLFPEIERLVGDRNSNLSSLAGREFEAVIDPSAYNPEHVHLLLSALKGPPRHYTFISSISVYRGFAPGIQYDEDADLLAGSEGYGALKARTEAAIWSAMPERVAILRPGLIAGPYDPTGRFTYWIRRIEAGGRVLAPGRRERPVQFIDARDLAEWAMLLAEDQVSAVYNAAGPHSTLTMGQFLDHCLEASQSDARLEWLTDEQILASGIEGWTELPLWIAENDTEAGGIFHADNRRARELGLGFRPVAETIRDTRDWIRADGEVKRSPLLVQTLSSVKEQSTINACQP
;
A
#
# COMPACT_ATOMS: atom_id res chain seq x y z
N MET A 1 -5.00 -1.59 15.41
CA MET A 1 -3.59 -1.14 15.68
C MET A 1 -3.26 0.03 14.77
N GLY A 2 -2.66 1.12 15.25
CA GLY A 2 -2.49 2.37 14.48
C GLY A 2 -3.78 3.20 14.44
N GLY A 3 -4.37 3.43 13.26
CA GLY A 3 -5.72 4.02 13.12
C GLY A 3 -5.76 5.52 12.79
N THR A 4 -4.63 6.23 12.76
CA THR A 4 -4.63 7.69 12.52
C THR A 4 -3.80 8.13 11.31
N LEU A 5 -3.22 7.19 10.57
CA LEU A 5 -2.42 7.46 9.39
C LEU A 5 -2.89 6.57 8.23
N PHE A 6 -3.08 7.15 7.04
CA PHE A 6 -3.35 6.48 5.77
C PHE A 6 -4.35 5.32 5.88
N LEU A 7 -3.95 4.08 5.50
CA LEU A 7 -4.82 2.90 5.55
C LEU A 7 -5.52 2.73 6.90
N GLY A 8 -4.79 2.91 8.01
CA GLY A 8 -5.37 2.80 9.35
C GLY A 8 -6.50 3.78 9.60
N ARG A 9 -6.40 5.01 9.07
CA ARG A 9 -7.47 6.01 9.13
C ARG A 9 -8.71 5.52 8.38
N HIS A 10 -8.57 5.04 7.16
CA HIS A 10 -9.70 4.53 6.36
C HIS A 10 -10.36 3.30 7.01
N ILE A 11 -9.58 2.42 7.64
CA ILE A 11 -10.13 1.29 8.41
C ILE A 11 -11.03 1.79 9.55
N VAL A 12 -10.59 2.82 10.29
CA VAL A 12 -11.41 3.40 11.37
C VAL A 12 -12.67 4.05 10.81
N GLU A 13 -12.56 4.82 9.72
CA GLU A 13 -13.70 5.47 9.05
C GLU A 13 -14.75 4.43 8.62
N VAL A 14 -14.33 3.33 8.01
CA VAL A 14 -15.22 2.23 7.59
C VAL A 14 -15.85 1.55 8.80
N ALA A 15 -15.07 1.23 9.83
CA ALA A 15 -15.57 0.57 11.03
C ALA A 15 -16.66 1.40 11.73
N LEU A 16 -16.42 2.69 11.90
CA LEU A 16 -17.40 3.62 12.49
C LEU A 16 -18.65 3.74 11.59
N GLY A 17 -18.47 3.86 10.28
CA GLY A 17 -19.58 3.92 9.31
C GLY A 17 -20.47 2.68 9.30
N ARG A 18 -19.92 1.53 9.72
CA ARG A 18 -20.65 0.26 9.88
C ARG A 18 -21.21 0.04 11.29
N GLY A 19 -20.97 0.99 12.22
CA GLY A 19 -21.52 0.96 13.57
C GLY A 19 -20.74 0.09 14.55
N HIS A 20 -19.46 -0.21 14.27
CA HIS A 20 -18.60 -0.91 15.20
C HIS A 20 -18.13 -0.03 16.36
N ASP A 21 -17.94 -0.63 17.52
CA ASP A 21 -17.23 -0.02 18.65
C ASP A 21 -15.72 -0.12 18.41
N VAL A 22 -15.07 1.03 18.22
CA VAL A 22 -13.68 1.10 17.77
C VAL A 22 -12.77 1.61 18.88
N THR A 23 -11.75 0.83 19.19
CA THR A 23 -10.60 1.26 20.01
C THR A 23 -9.36 1.34 19.14
N ILE A 24 -8.62 2.46 19.16
CA ILE A 24 -7.32 2.56 18.50
C ILE A 24 -6.19 2.48 19.52
N PHE A 25 -5.10 1.80 19.15
CA PHE A 25 -3.86 1.76 19.91
C PHE A 25 -2.70 2.28 19.07
N ASN A 26 -2.09 3.38 19.51
CA ASN A 26 -0.95 4.00 18.85
C ASN A 26 -0.13 4.87 19.83
N ARG A 27 0.96 5.48 19.33
CA ARG A 27 1.83 6.34 20.15
C ARG A 27 1.25 7.72 20.44
N GLY A 28 0.09 8.09 19.88
CA GLY A 28 -0.53 9.42 20.06
C GLY A 28 0.19 10.57 19.36
N GLN A 29 1.14 10.29 18.47
CA GLN A 29 2.00 11.30 17.83
C GLN A 29 1.43 11.81 16.50
N GLU A 30 0.87 10.91 15.70
CA GLU A 30 0.30 11.24 14.38
C GLU A 30 -1.20 11.51 14.49
N ASN A 31 -1.63 12.67 14.01
CA ASN A 31 -3.02 13.12 14.01
C ASN A 31 -3.73 12.88 15.37
N PRO A 32 -3.23 13.45 16.47
CA PRO A 32 -3.71 13.10 17.80
C PRO A 32 -5.17 13.53 18.08
N THR A 33 -5.71 14.44 17.29
CA THR A 33 -7.10 14.93 17.40
C THR A 33 -8.07 14.25 16.44
N LEU A 34 -7.60 13.32 15.59
CA LEU A 34 -8.47 12.59 14.68
C LEU A 34 -9.29 11.56 15.45
N PHE A 35 -10.59 11.49 15.16
CA PHE A 35 -11.57 10.62 15.85
C PHE A 35 -11.63 10.86 17.36
N PRO A 36 -12.06 12.06 17.81
CA PRO A 36 -12.12 12.40 19.23
C PRO A 36 -13.19 11.59 19.99
N GLU A 37 -14.13 10.99 19.28
CA GLU A 37 -15.27 10.23 19.82
C GLU A 37 -14.95 8.78 20.18
N ILE A 38 -13.79 8.23 19.74
CA ILE A 38 -13.44 6.85 20.00
C ILE A 38 -12.37 6.73 21.09
N GLU A 39 -12.35 5.55 21.75
CA GLU A 39 -11.32 5.25 22.73
C GLU A 39 -9.94 5.18 22.06
N ARG A 40 -8.99 5.93 22.62
CA ARG A 40 -7.59 5.87 22.23
C ARG A 40 -6.74 5.35 23.37
N LEU A 41 -6.12 4.21 23.16
CA LEU A 41 -5.11 3.64 24.05
C LEU A 41 -3.74 4.06 23.57
N VAL A 42 -3.01 4.81 24.40
CA VAL A 42 -1.66 5.29 24.04
C VAL A 42 -0.62 4.31 24.54
N GLY A 43 0.32 3.95 23.66
CA GLY A 43 1.42 3.05 23.98
C GLY A 43 2.34 2.85 22.77
N ASP A 44 3.38 2.09 22.97
CA ASP A 44 4.33 1.70 21.91
C ASP A 44 4.34 0.16 21.79
N ARG A 45 4.00 -0.33 20.60
CA ARG A 45 3.95 -1.76 20.32
C ARG A 45 5.28 -2.50 20.51
N ASN A 46 6.40 -1.76 20.51
CA ASN A 46 7.73 -2.34 20.72
C ASN A 46 8.10 -2.49 22.20
N SER A 47 7.46 -1.73 23.10
CA SER A 47 7.95 -1.62 24.48
C SER A 47 6.87 -1.42 25.53
N ASN A 48 5.73 -0.81 25.20
CA ASN A 48 4.70 -0.46 26.19
C ASN A 48 3.29 -0.72 25.66
N LEU A 49 2.74 -1.88 26.01
CA LEU A 49 1.36 -2.28 25.72
C LEU A 49 0.48 -2.30 26.98
N SER A 50 0.91 -1.63 28.07
CA SER A 50 0.20 -1.68 29.36
C SER A 50 -1.25 -1.19 29.28
N SER A 51 -1.57 -0.26 28.39
CA SER A 51 -2.94 0.22 28.17
C SER A 51 -3.86 -0.84 27.51
N LEU A 52 -3.29 -1.90 26.92
CA LEU A 52 -4.03 -3.06 26.40
C LEU A 52 -4.19 -4.18 27.42
N ALA A 53 -3.52 -4.09 28.58
CA ALA A 53 -3.51 -5.17 29.55
C ALA A 53 -4.92 -5.54 30.05
N GLY A 54 -5.26 -6.81 29.93
CA GLY A 54 -6.56 -7.33 30.35
C GLY A 54 -7.76 -6.96 29.48
N ARG A 55 -7.53 -6.27 28.35
CA ARG A 55 -8.60 -5.92 27.38
C ARG A 55 -8.94 -7.14 26.51
N GLU A 56 -10.17 -7.18 26.07
CA GLU A 56 -10.69 -8.16 25.10
C GLU A 56 -11.20 -7.44 23.87
N PHE A 57 -10.93 -7.99 22.69
CA PHE A 57 -11.44 -7.49 21.41
C PHE A 57 -11.99 -8.65 20.58
N GLU A 58 -13.11 -8.43 19.91
CA GLU A 58 -13.65 -9.43 18.95
C GLU A 58 -12.75 -9.57 17.75
N ALA A 59 -12.29 -8.44 17.19
CA ALA A 59 -11.37 -8.42 16.06
C ALA A 59 -10.21 -7.44 16.28
N VAL A 60 -9.05 -7.80 15.72
CA VAL A 60 -7.89 -6.90 15.61
C VAL A 60 -7.56 -6.74 14.13
N ILE A 61 -7.50 -5.50 13.66
CA ILE A 61 -6.95 -5.17 12.33
C ILE A 61 -5.61 -4.49 12.52
N ASP A 62 -4.55 -5.06 11.94
CA ASP A 62 -3.18 -4.64 12.18
C ASP A 62 -2.42 -4.28 10.89
N PRO A 63 -2.42 -3.01 10.48
CA PRO A 63 -1.62 -2.52 9.38
C PRO A 63 -0.16 -2.20 9.76
N SER A 64 0.23 -2.40 11.01
CA SER A 64 1.47 -1.85 11.56
C SER A 64 2.43 -2.88 12.17
N ALA A 65 2.16 -4.20 12.10
CA ALA A 65 3.13 -5.21 12.49
C ALA A 65 4.22 -5.36 11.42
N TYR A 66 5.48 -5.22 11.83
CA TYR A 66 6.65 -5.30 10.95
C TYR A 66 7.58 -6.47 11.28
N ASN A 67 7.37 -7.13 12.41
CA ASN A 67 8.14 -8.30 12.81
C ASN A 67 7.30 -9.21 13.72
N PRO A 68 7.69 -10.50 13.90
CA PRO A 68 6.97 -11.48 14.73
C PRO A 68 6.76 -11.04 16.19
N GLU A 69 7.74 -10.35 16.78
CA GLU A 69 7.68 -9.90 18.17
C GLU A 69 6.48 -8.98 18.42
N HIS A 70 6.11 -8.15 17.45
CA HIS A 70 4.92 -7.29 17.55
C HIS A 70 3.63 -8.07 17.77
N VAL A 71 3.54 -9.28 17.22
CA VAL A 71 2.38 -10.16 17.37
C VAL A 71 2.39 -10.81 18.75
N HIS A 72 3.52 -11.35 19.17
CA HIS A 72 3.66 -11.99 20.47
C HIS A 72 3.37 -11.03 21.63
N LEU A 73 3.94 -9.82 21.56
CA LEU A 73 3.70 -8.78 22.56
C LEU A 73 2.22 -8.38 22.62
N LEU A 74 1.58 -8.17 21.46
CA LEU A 74 0.17 -7.82 21.40
C LEU A 74 -0.71 -8.91 22.01
N LEU A 75 -0.59 -10.15 21.55
CA LEU A 75 -1.43 -11.27 22.02
C LEU A 75 -1.20 -11.57 23.50
N SER A 76 0.03 -11.38 24.00
CA SER A 76 0.35 -11.55 25.43
C SER A 76 -0.21 -10.44 26.32
N ALA A 77 -0.41 -9.23 25.79
CA ALA A 77 -0.96 -8.11 26.55
C ALA A 77 -2.48 -8.22 26.72
N LEU A 78 -3.17 -8.84 25.77
CA LEU A 78 -4.62 -9.02 25.82
C LEU A 78 -5.02 -10.09 26.85
N LYS A 79 -6.25 -10.03 27.36
CA LYS A 79 -6.81 -11.06 28.26
C LYS A 79 -6.93 -12.42 27.58
N GLY A 80 -7.10 -12.42 26.25
CA GLY A 80 -7.17 -13.61 25.41
C GLY A 80 -7.05 -13.22 23.93
N PRO A 81 -6.79 -14.20 23.04
CA PRO A 81 -6.70 -13.91 21.63
C PRO A 81 -8.05 -13.41 21.09
N PRO A 82 -8.05 -12.44 20.16
CA PRO A 82 -9.29 -11.99 19.51
C PRO A 82 -9.92 -13.14 18.71
N ARG A 83 -11.21 -13.02 18.41
CA ARG A 83 -11.89 -14.03 17.56
C ARG A 83 -11.36 -14.01 16.14
N HIS A 84 -10.95 -12.84 15.65
CA HIS A 84 -10.38 -12.68 14.33
C HIS A 84 -9.21 -11.69 14.33
N TYR A 85 -8.19 -11.96 13.50
CA TYR A 85 -7.04 -11.09 13.29
C TYR A 85 -6.85 -10.83 11.79
N THR A 86 -7.02 -9.59 11.36
CA THR A 86 -6.71 -9.16 9.99
C THR A 86 -5.34 -8.50 9.96
N PHE A 87 -4.40 -9.13 9.26
CA PHE A 87 -3.03 -8.62 9.11
C PHE A 87 -2.82 -8.00 7.73
N ILE A 88 -2.39 -6.74 7.70
CA ILE A 88 -1.96 -6.10 6.46
C ILE A 88 -0.47 -6.41 6.25
N SER A 89 -0.22 -7.37 5.38
CA SER A 89 1.10 -7.79 4.96
C SER A 89 1.58 -6.98 3.73
N SER A 90 2.18 -7.60 2.74
CA SER A 90 2.66 -6.98 1.51
C SER A 90 2.98 -8.04 0.47
N ILE A 91 2.87 -7.74 -0.82
CA ILE A 91 3.45 -8.58 -1.89
C ILE A 91 4.97 -8.72 -1.77
N SER A 92 5.64 -7.82 -1.05
CA SER A 92 7.09 -7.91 -0.81
C SER A 92 7.54 -9.16 -0.04
N VAL A 93 6.60 -9.97 0.45
CA VAL A 93 6.89 -11.28 1.07
C VAL A 93 7.35 -12.33 0.08
N TYR A 94 7.05 -12.16 -1.22
CA TYR A 94 7.44 -13.12 -2.24
C TYR A 94 8.93 -13.07 -2.55
N ARG A 95 9.49 -14.23 -2.90
CA ARG A 95 10.94 -14.39 -3.13
C ARG A 95 11.44 -13.67 -4.37
N GLY A 96 10.58 -13.41 -5.35
CA GLY A 96 10.90 -12.71 -6.57
C GLY A 96 9.68 -12.57 -7.48
N PHE A 97 9.85 -11.77 -8.53
CA PHE A 97 8.80 -11.45 -9.48
C PHE A 97 9.35 -11.61 -10.91
N ALA A 98 9.39 -12.84 -11.40
CA ALA A 98 9.93 -13.13 -12.71
C ALA A 98 9.20 -12.35 -13.82
N PRO A 99 9.93 -11.78 -14.81
CA PRO A 99 9.35 -11.02 -15.90
C PRO A 99 8.22 -11.75 -16.63
N GLY A 100 7.06 -11.11 -16.78
CA GLY A 100 5.92 -11.65 -17.51
C GLY A 100 5.22 -12.85 -16.84
N ILE A 101 5.63 -13.26 -15.66
CA ILE A 101 5.01 -14.36 -14.92
C ILE A 101 4.04 -13.81 -13.88
N GLN A 102 2.79 -14.29 -13.96
CA GLN A 102 1.79 -14.03 -12.92
C GLN A 102 2.10 -14.87 -11.68
N TYR A 103 1.93 -14.29 -10.49
CA TYR A 103 2.10 -14.98 -9.21
C TYR A 103 0.84 -14.88 -8.36
N ASP A 104 0.57 -15.95 -7.63
CA ASP A 104 -0.56 -16.05 -6.70
C ASP A 104 -0.06 -16.24 -5.25
N GLU A 105 -0.99 -16.51 -4.34
CA GLU A 105 -0.72 -16.65 -2.91
C GLU A 105 0.12 -17.90 -2.56
N ASP A 106 0.21 -18.86 -3.48
CA ASP A 106 0.97 -20.09 -3.29
C ASP A 106 2.45 -19.94 -3.74
N ALA A 107 2.83 -18.79 -4.31
CA ALA A 107 4.20 -18.53 -4.71
C ALA A 107 5.18 -18.51 -3.52
N ASP A 108 6.44 -18.88 -3.78
CA ASP A 108 7.50 -18.97 -2.78
C ASP A 108 7.69 -17.66 -2.01
N LEU A 109 7.77 -17.75 -0.69
CA LEU A 109 8.05 -16.63 0.18
C LEU A 109 9.55 -16.45 0.44
N LEU A 110 9.93 -15.23 0.79
CA LEU A 110 11.27 -14.92 1.28
C LEU A 110 11.58 -15.72 2.54
N ALA A 111 12.68 -16.46 2.48
CA ALA A 111 13.27 -17.12 3.63
C ALA A 111 14.45 -16.27 4.12
N GLY A 112 14.33 -15.70 5.31
CA GLY A 112 15.40 -14.86 5.86
C GLY A 112 14.97 -14.14 7.12
N SER A 113 15.91 -13.44 7.72
CA SER A 113 15.70 -12.70 8.97
C SER A 113 15.75 -11.20 8.79
N GLU A 114 16.19 -10.71 7.64
CA GLU A 114 16.45 -9.30 7.39
C GLU A 114 15.66 -8.77 6.18
N GLY A 115 15.41 -7.48 6.20
CA GLY A 115 14.66 -6.80 5.17
C GLY A 115 13.13 -6.86 5.38
N TYR A 116 12.46 -5.86 4.81
CA TYR A 116 11.03 -5.64 5.02
C TYR A 116 10.16 -6.86 4.64
N GLY A 117 10.39 -7.42 3.45
CA GLY A 117 9.60 -8.56 2.96
C GLY A 117 9.79 -9.82 3.80
N ALA A 118 11.03 -10.17 4.16
CA ALA A 118 11.33 -11.33 4.99
C ALA A 118 10.75 -11.20 6.41
N LEU A 119 10.82 -10.01 7.00
CA LEU A 119 10.19 -9.74 8.30
C LEU A 119 8.67 -9.86 8.24
N LYS A 120 8.03 -9.35 7.17
CA LYS A 120 6.59 -9.53 6.95
C LYS A 120 6.21 -11.00 6.77
N ALA A 121 6.95 -11.77 5.97
CA ALA A 121 6.70 -13.21 5.78
C ALA A 121 6.79 -13.99 7.11
N ARG A 122 7.79 -13.69 7.94
CA ARG A 122 7.91 -14.29 9.27
C ARG A 122 6.77 -13.85 10.20
N THR A 123 6.29 -12.62 10.06
CA THR A 123 5.14 -12.13 10.83
C THR A 123 3.86 -12.85 10.44
N GLU A 124 3.64 -13.11 9.14
CA GLU A 124 2.53 -13.96 8.67
C GLU A 124 2.57 -15.35 9.33
N ALA A 125 3.72 -16.00 9.31
CA ALA A 125 3.89 -17.32 9.93
C ALA A 125 3.64 -17.29 11.44
N ALA A 126 4.09 -16.26 12.14
CA ALA A 126 3.88 -16.10 13.58
C ALA A 126 2.40 -15.91 13.93
N ILE A 127 1.66 -15.09 13.17
CA ILE A 127 0.23 -14.88 13.38
C ILE A 127 -0.54 -16.17 13.09
N TRP A 128 -0.24 -16.83 11.98
CA TRP A 128 -0.89 -18.07 11.59
C TRP A 128 -0.70 -19.18 12.63
N SER A 129 0.52 -19.30 13.17
CA SER A 129 0.83 -20.25 14.24
C SER A 129 0.12 -19.94 15.55
N ALA A 130 -0.03 -18.66 15.90
CA ALA A 130 -0.65 -18.23 17.14
C ALA A 130 -2.19 -18.31 17.11
N MET A 131 -2.79 -18.13 15.93
CA MET A 131 -4.23 -18.05 15.74
C MET A 131 -4.72 -18.83 14.51
N PRO A 132 -4.48 -20.15 14.42
CA PRO A 132 -4.89 -20.94 13.25
C PRO A 132 -6.41 -20.81 13.04
N GLU A 133 -6.81 -20.74 11.76
CA GLU A 133 -8.21 -20.63 11.30
C GLU A 133 -8.96 -19.35 11.75
N ARG A 134 -8.24 -18.32 12.21
CA ARG A 134 -8.81 -17.04 12.66
C ARG A 134 -8.09 -15.82 12.11
N VAL A 135 -7.41 -15.97 10.97
CA VAL A 135 -6.51 -14.95 10.43
C VAL A 135 -6.78 -14.68 8.97
N ALA A 136 -7.06 -13.44 8.61
CA ALA A 136 -6.95 -12.95 7.24
C ALA A 136 -5.59 -12.25 7.05
N ILE A 137 -4.80 -12.73 6.10
CA ILE A 137 -3.54 -12.10 5.71
C ILE A 137 -3.73 -11.44 4.34
N LEU A 138 -3.63 -10.13 4.31
CA LEU A 138 -3.76 -9.35 3.09
C LEU A 138 -2.40 -8.91 2.60
N ARG A 139 -2.02 -9.29 1.38
CA ARG A 139 -0.77 -8.92 0.73
C ARG A 139 -1.05 -7.83 -0.32
N PRO A 140 -1.17 -6.55 0.08
CA PRO A 140 -1.34 -5.48 -0.88
C PRO A 140 -0.07 -5.24 -1.68
N GLY A 141 -0.26 -4.80 -2.93
CA GLY A 141 0.73 -4.10 -3.72
C GLY A 141 0.92 -2.66 -3.21
N LEU A 142 1.17 -1.71 -4.13
CA LEU A 142 1.16 -0.29 -3.76
C LEU A 142 -0.25 0.09 -3.28
N ILE A 143 -0.33 0.63 -2.07
CA ILE A 143 -1.57 1.24 -1.57
C ILE A 143 -1.57 2.71 -2.00
N ALA A 144 -2.66 3.15 -2.63
CA ALA A 144 -2.84 4.48 -3.21
C ALA A 144 -4.03 5.21 -2.58
N GLY A 145 -4.13 6.50 -2.81
CA GLY A 145 -5.30 7.28 -2.38
C GLY A 145 -4.97 8.49 -1.51
N PRO A 146 -6.01 9.19 -1.04
CA PRO A 146 -5.85 10.31 -0.12
C PRO A 146 -5.08 9.90 1.14
N TYR A 147 -4.28 10.81 1.68
CA TYR A 147 -3.44 10.62 2.87
C TYR A 147 -2.24 9.67 2.69
N ASP A 148 -1.87 9.30 1.43
CA ASP A 148 -0.66 8.51 1.17
C ASP A 148 0.60 9.22 1.67
N PRO A 149 1.31 8.68 2.70
CA PRO A 149 2.49 9.30 3.26
C PRO A 149 3.76 8.99 2.48
N THR A 150 3.69 8.10 1.48
CA THR A 150 4.88 7.58 0.78
C THR A 150 5.33 8.47 -0.37
N GLY A 151 4.42 9.24 -0.93
CA GLY A 151 4.69 10.07 -2.10
C GLY A 151 4.72 9.31 -3.43
N ARG A 152 4.60 7.97 -3.43
CA ARG A 152 4.75 7.18 -4.65
C ARG A 152 3.61 7.38 -5.65
N PHE A 153 2.38 7.30 -5.19
CA PHE A 153 1.21 7.51 -6.04
C PHE A 153 1.02 9.01 -6.34
N THR A 154 1.15 9.84 -5.33
CA THR A 154 0.99 11.29 -5.42
C THR A 154 2.05 11.97 -6.32
N TYR A 155 3.22 11.32 -6.52
CA TYR A 155 4.25 11.80 -7.45
C TYR A 155 3.68 12.05 -8.85
N TRP A 156 2.98 11.07 -9.42
CA TRP A 156 2.46 11.17 -10.78
C TRP A 156 1.43 12.28 -10.93
N ILE A 157 0.54 12.41 -9.95
CA ILE A 157 -0.48 13.46 -9.93
C ILE A 157 0.17 14.84 -9.88
N ARG A 158 1.10 15.05 -8.93
CA ARG A 158 1.82 16.32 -8.77
C ARG A 158 2.69 16.63 -9.99
N ARG A 159 3.39 15.61 -10.52
CA ARG A 159 4.29 15.81 -11.66
C ARG A 159 3.53 16.21 -12.91
N ILE A 160 2.42 15.55 -13.20
CA ILE A 160 1.57 15.87 -14.34
C ILE A 160 0.89 17.23 -14.14
N GLU A 161 0.44 17.54 -12.95
CA GLU A 161 -0.17 18.83 -12.62
C GLU A 161 0.80 20.01 -12.79
N ALA A 162 2.09 19.80 -12.58
CA ALA A 162 3.12 20.81 -12.83
C ALA A 162 3.34 21.14 -14.32
N GLY A 163 2.79 20.33 -15.24
CA GLY A 163 2.83 20.60 -16.67
C GLY A 163 4.19 20.35 -17.34
N GLY A 164 4.28 20.81 -18.59
CA GLY A 164 5.49 20.71 -19.42
C GLY A 164 5.81 19.29 -19.87
N ARG A 165 7.09 19.00 -20.14
CA ARG A 165 7.55 17.66 -20.59
C ARG A 165 7.70 16.74 -19.38
N VAL A 166 7.02 15.59 -19.39
CA VAL A 166 6.99 14.59 -18.33
C VAL A 166 7.55 13.27 -18.83
N LEU A 167 8.56 12.72 -18.16
CA LEU A 167 9.08 11.40 -18.46
C LEU A 167 8.03 10.35 -18.18
N ALA A 168 7.63 9.61 -19.22
CA ALA A 168 6.73 8.45 -19.13
C ALA A 168 7.55 7.17 -19.33
N PRO A 169 7.51 6.20 -18.39
CA PRO A 169 8.47 5.10 -18.38
C PRO A 169 8.03 3.89 -19.18
N GLY A 170 8.94 3.37 -19.98
CA GLY A 170 8.79 2.11 -20.72
C GLY A 170 7.75 2.22 -21.83
N ARG A 171 7.11 1.12 -22.13
CA ARG A 171 6.01 1.08 -23.14
C ARG A 171 4.67 1.45 -22.50
N ARG A 172 3.78 2.05 -23.30
CA ARG A 172 2.44 2.46 -22.82
C ARG A 172 1.60 1.30 -22.29
N GLU A 173 1.76 0.12 -22.84
CA GLU A 173 0.97 -1.08 -22.58
C GLU A 173 1.46 -1.87 -21.35
N ARG A 174 2.58 -1.48 -20.74
CA ARG A 174 3.09 -2.16 -19.54
C ARG A 174 2.05 -2.12 -18.41
N PRO A 175 1.84 -3.23 -17.71
CA PRO A 175 0.89 -3.26 -16.62
C PRO A 175 1.38 -2.44 -15.41
N VAL A 176 0.42 -1.88 -14.68
CA VAL A 176 0.63 -1.32 -13.35
C VAL A 176 -0.46 -1.82 -12.41
N GLN A 177 -0.10 -2.04 -11.15
CA GLN A 177 -1.04 -2.47 -10.11
C GLN A 177 -0.89 -1.62 -8.86
N PHE A 178 -2.03 -1.19 -8.31
CA PHE A 178 -2.15 -0.57 -6.99
C PHE A 178 -3.57 -0.81 -6.46
N ILE A 179 -3.77 -0.59 -5.18
CA ILE A 179 -5.10 -0.67 -4.55
C ILE A 179 -5.40 0.64 -3.82
N ASP A 180 -6.64 1.13 -3.96
CA ASP A 180 -7.08 2.27 -3.14
C ASP A 180 -7.18 1.86 -1.67
N ALA A 181 -6.66 2.69 -0.78
CA ALA A 181 -6.67 2.44 0.66
C ALA A 181 -8.08 2.25 1.21
N ARG A 182 -9.08 2.89 0.60
CA ARG A 182 -10.50 2.77 0.99
C ARG A 182 -11.07 1.41 0.60
N ASP A 183 -10.75 0.90 -0.60
CA ASP A 183 -11.19 -0.42 -1.05
C ASP A 183 -10.56 -1.53 -0.19
N LEU A 184 -9.28 -1.38 0.13
CA LEU A 184 -8.58 -2.30 1.04
C LEU A 184 -9.18 -2.24 2.45
N ALA A 185 -9.53 -1.06 2.95
CA ALA A 185 -10.14 -0.89 4.26
C ALA A 185 -11.54 -1.51 4.34
N GLU A 186 -12.38 -1.25 3.34
CA GLU A 186 -13.73 -1.85 3.25
C GLU A 186 -13.67 -3.37 3.23
N TRP A 187 -12.76 -3.92 2.43
CA TRP A 187 -12.61 -5.36 2.31
C TRP A 187 -11.98 -5.99 3.58
N ALA A 188 -11.01 -5.34 4.20
CA ALA A 188 -10.45 -5.79 5.47
C ALA A 188 -11.50 -5.88 6.58
N MET A 189 -12.46 -4.94 6.60
CA MET A 189 -13.60 -4.99 7.53
C MET A 189 -14.54 -6.14 7.20
N LEU A 190 -14.89 -6.35 5.92
CA LEU A 190 -15.74 -7.47 5.51
C LEU A 190 -15.16 -8.82 5.97
N LEU A 191 -13.86 -9.03 5.74
CA LEU A 191 -13.19 -10.27 6.16
C LEU A 191 -13.17 -10.44 7.68
N ALA A 192 -13.08 -9.34 8.44
CA ALA A 192 -13.13 -9.38 9.91
C ALA A 192 -14.55 -9.70 10.41
N GLU A 193 -15.59 -9.13 9.81
CA GLU A 193 -17.00 -9.39 10.12
C GLU A 193 -17.38 -10.84 9.84
N ASP A 194 -16.97 -11.36 8.68
CA ASP A 194 -17.24 -12.73 8.25
C ASP A 194 -16.27 -13.76 8.82
N GLN A 195 -15.29 -13.32 9.62
CA GLN A 195 -14.25 -14.16 10.25
C GLN A 195 -13.54 -15.07 9.23
N VAL A 196 -13.29 -14.56 8.05
CA VAL A 196 -12.62 -15.31 6.95
C VAL A 196 -11.16 -15.57 7.30
N SER A 197 -10.70 -16.81 7.13
CA SER A 197 -9.31 -17.20 7.44
C SER A 197 -8.63 -17.74 6.20
N ALA A 198 -7.76 -16.92 5.60
CA ALA A 198 -6.88 -17.29 4.49
C ALA A 198 -5.88 -16.17 4.16
N VAL A 199 -5.10 -16.38 3.09
CA VAL A 199 -4.13 -15.42 2.56
C VAL A 199 -4.60 -14.93 1.20
N TYR A 200 -4.43 -13.62 0.93
CA TYR A 200 -4.92 -13.00 -0.29
C TYR A 200 -3.98 -11.94 -0.84
N ASN A 201 -3.78 -11.95 -2.17
CA ASN A 201 -3.20 -10.82 -2.88
C ASN A 201 -4.22 -9.70 -3.04
N ALA A 202 -3.99 -8.58 -2.38
CA ALA A 202 -4.82 -7.39 -2.45
C ALA A 202 -4.21 -6.35 -3.39
N ALA A 203 -4.10 -6.69 -4.68
CA ALA A 203 -3.55 -5.82 -5.73
C ALA A 203 -4.61 -5.61 -6.82
N GLY A 204 -4.79 -4.39 -7.26
CA GLY A 204 -5.80 -4.03 -8.26
C GLY A 204 -5.23 -3.34 -9.49
N PRO A 205 -6.10 -2.93 -10.39
CA PRO A 205 -7.56 -3.06 -10.40
C PRO A 205 -8.05 -4.43 -10.90
N HIS A 206 -9.39 -4.54 -11.07
CA HIS A 206 -10.05 -5.76 -11.56
C HIS A 206 -9.58 -6.21 -12.95
N SER A 207 -9.42 -5.28 -13.87
CA SER A 207 -8.88 -5.49 -15.21
C SER A 207 -7.47 -4.92 -15.29
N THR A 208 -6.66 -5.44 -16.21
CA THR A 208 -5.32 -4.92 -16.44
C THR A 208 -5.36 -3.42 -16.72
N LEU A 209 -4.69 -2.65 -15.87
CA LEU A 209 -4.44 -1.23 -16.08
C LEU A 209 -3.04 -1.08 -16.67
N THR A 210 -2.91 -0.28 -17.74
CA THR A 210 -1.61 0.02 -18.31
C THR A 210 -1.05 1.35 -17.79
N MET A 211 0.27 1.51 -17.85
CA MET A 211 0.91 2.78 -17.50
C MET A 211 0.35 3.93 -18.34
N GLY A 212 0.10 3.69 -19.64
CA GLY A 212 -0.53 4.67 -20.51
C GLY A 212 -1.89 5.11 -20.02
N GLN A 213 -2.78 4.17 -19.73
CA GLN A 213 -4.12 4.48 -19.19
C GLN A 213 -4.04 5.23 -17.86
N PHE A 214 -3.14 4.81 -16.96
CA PHE A 214 -2.94 5.48 -15.68
C PHE A 214 -2.50 6.94 -15.85
N LEU A 215 -1.52 7.20 -16.72
CA LEU A 215 -1.03 8.55 -16.98
C LEU A 215 -2.06 9.39 -17.74
N ASP A 216 -2.83 8.80 -18.66
CA ASP A 216 -3.93 9.48 -19.35
C ASP A 216 -5.01 9.93 -18.34
N HIS A 217 -5.38 9.10 -17.37
CA HIS A 217 -6.28 9.51 -16.27
C HIS A 217 -5.70 10.64 -15.40
N CYS A 218 -4.38 10.64 -15.17
CA CYS A 218 -3.74 11.74 -14.45
C CYS A 218 -3.79 13.04 -15.27
N LEU A 219 -3.60 12.99 -16.59
CA LEU A 219 -3.73 14.15 -17.50
C LEU A 219 -5.16 14.70 -17.49
N GLU A 220 -6.16 13.82 -17.65
CA GLU A 220 -7.58 14.19 -17.60
C GLU A 220 -7.94 14.87 -16.27
N ALA A 221 -7.47 14.32 -15.16
CA ALA A 221 -7.73 14.87 -13.85
C ALA A 221 -7.08 16.23 -13.64
N SER A 222 -5.82 16.43 -14.07
CA SER A 222 -5.05 17.65 -13.84
C SER A 222 -5.47 18.82 -14.72
N GLN A 223 -5.92 18.54 -15.95
CA GLN A 223 -6.17 19.52 -17.01
C GLN A 223 -4.94 20.42 -17.29
N SER A 224 -3.74 19.87 -17.10
CA SER A 224 -2.48 20.58 -17.31
C SER A 224 -2.03 20.51 -18.77
N ASP A 225 -1.00 21.27 -19.13
CA ASP A 225 -0.34 21.23 -20.45
C ASP A 225 0.75 20.16 -20.53
N ALA A 226 0.77 19.20 -19.62
CA ALA A 226 1.78 18.14 -19.57
C ALA A 226 1.81 17.30 -20.84
N ARG A 227 3.02 16.99 -21.31
CA ARG A 227 3.26 16.16 -22.50
C ARG A 227 4.13 14.98 -22.09
N LEU A 228 3.61 13.77 -22.30
CA LEU A 228 4.31 12.53 -21.95
C LEU A 228 5.41 12.22 -22.97
N GLU A 229 6.64 12.17 -22.50
CA GLU A 229 7.83 11.77 -23.28
C GLU A 229 8.19 10.33 -22.89
N TRP A 230 7.80 9.39 -23.75
CA TRP A 230 8.01 7.97 -23.52
C TRP A 230 9.47 7.58 -23.77
N LEU A 231 10.14 7.08 -22.74
CA LEU A 231 11.50 6.56 -22.79
C LEU A 231 11.52 5.07 -22.55
N THR A 232 12.37 4.33 -23.28
CA THR A 232 12.50 2.89 -23.06
C THR A 232 13.15 2.59 -21.70
N ASP A 233 12.96 1.35 -21.20
CA ASP A 233 13.58 0.91 -19.95
C ASP A 233 15.11 1.07 -20.02
N GLU A 234 15.74 0.77 -21.17
CA GLU A 234 17.18 0.92 -21.38
C GLU A 234 17.64 2.38 -21.29
N GLN A 235 16.89 3.32 -21.88
CA GLN A 235 17.19 4.74 -21.80
C GLN A 235 17.12 5.27 -20.37
N ILE A 236 16.11 4.85 -19.63
CA ILE A 236 15.91 5.26 -18.23
C ILE A 236 17.02 4.68 -17.34
N LEU A 237 17.34 3.38 -17.49
CA LEU A 237 18.43 2.74 -16.74
C LEU A 237 19.78 3.38 -17.06
N ALA A 238 20.07 3.70 -18.34
CA ALA A 238 21.30 4.36 -18.75
C ALA A 238 21.46 5.76 -18.14
N SER A 239 20.35 6.42 -17.77
CA SER A 239 20.36 7.72 -17.08
C SER A 239 20.57 7.60 -15.57
N GLY A 240 20.73 6.39 -15.03
CA GLY A 240 20.92 6.14 -13.59
C GLY A 240 19.69 6.49 -12.76
N ILE A 241 18.49 6.42 -13.33
CA ILE A 241 17.23 6.60 -12.59
C ILE A 241 16.88 5.31 -11.90
N GLU A 242 16.60 5.39 -10.59
CA GLU A 242 16.22 4.26 -9.77
C GLU A 242 14.70 3.99 -9.86
N GLY A 243 14.36 2.77 -10.24
CA GLY A 243 12.97 2.29 -10.20
C GLY A 243 12.40 2.27 -8.78
N TRP A 244 11.08 2.35 -8.66
CA TRP A 244 10.33 2.29 -7.41
C TRP A 244 10.54 3.45 -6.43
N THR A 245 11.75 4.02 -6.38
CA THR A 245 12.11 5.17 -5.53
C THR A 245 12.02 6.48 -6.29
N GLU A 246 12.94 6.75 -7.21
CA GLU A 246 12.90 7.98 -8.01
C GLU A 246 11.72 8.00 -9.00
N LEU A 247 11.41 6.85 -9.62
CA LEU A 247 10.31 6.70 -10.57
C LEU A 247 9.31 5.66 -10.08
N PRO A 248 8.34 6.09 -9.26
CA PRO A 248 7.35 5.17 -8.67
C PRO A 248 6.49 4.47 -9.73
N LEU A 249 5.99 3.26 -9.41
CA LEU A 249 5.22 2.41 -10.32
C LEU A 249 6.01 1.98 -11.58
N TRP A 250 7.33 2.13 -11.57
CA TRP A 250 8.19 1.64 -12.63
C TRP A 250 9.33 0.79 -12.09
N ILE A 251 9.54 -0.34 -12.71
CA ILE A 251 10.70 -1.22 -12.63
C ILE A 251 10.88 -1.76 -14.04
N ALA A 252 12.10 -1.86 -14.54
CA ALA A 252 12.34 -2.36 -15.90
C ALA A 252 11.71 -3.75 -16.09
N GLU A 253 10.98 -3.97 -17.19
CA GLU A 253 10.24 -5.21 -17.40
C GLU A 253 11.14 -6.44 -17.58
N ASN A 254 12.42 -6.25 -17.94
CA ASN A 254 13.43 -7.31 -18.04
C ASN A 254 14.24 -7.51 -16.75
N ASP A 255 13.93 -6.80 -15.67
CA ASP A 255 14.56 -7.07 -14.37
C ASP A 255 14.19 -8.48 -13.88
N THR A 256 15.20 -9.32 -13.67
CA THR A 256 15.00 -10.74 -13.35
C THR A 256 14.43 -10.98 -11.95
N GLU A 257 14.57 -10.01 -11.05
CA GLU A 257 14.15 -10.09 -9.66
C GLU A 257 12.77 -9.44 -9.43
N ALA A 258 12.48 -8.34 -10.15
CA ALA A 258 11.33 -7.50 -9.85
C ALA A 258 10.46 -7.12 -11.07
N GLY A 259 10.85 -7.50 -12.30
CA GLY A 259 10.14 -7.11 -13.54
C GLY A 259 8.67 -7.55 -13.59
N GLY A 260 8.31 -8.60 -12.88
CA GLY A 260 6.95 -9.13 -12.78
C GLY A 260 6.11 -8.61 -11.60
N ILE A 261 6.58 -7.61 -10.85
CA ILE A 261 5.93 -7.16 -9.61
C ILE A 261 4.45 -6.72 -9.80
N PHE A 262 4.09 -6.25 -10.99
CA PHE A 262 2.73 -5.82 -11.34
C PHE A 262 1.87 -6.93 -11.95
N HIS A 263 2.20 -8.20 -11.68
CA HIS A 263 1.47 -9.37 -12.17
C HIS A 263 0.87 -10.21 -11.04
N ALA A 264 0.50 -9.60 -9.91
CA ALA A 264 -0.19 -10.30 -8.84
C ALA A 264 -1.56 -10.81 -9.32
N ASP A 265 -1.84 -12.08 -9.08
CA ASP A 265 -3.18 -12.64 -9.26
C ASP A 265 -4.04 -12.29 -8.03
N ASN A 266 -5.16 -11.62 -8.27
CA ASN A 266 -6.10 -11.19 -7.23
C ASN A 266 -7.44 -11.93 -7.28
N ARG A 267 -7.54 -13.04 -8.02
CA ARG A 267 -8.81 -13.76 -8.21
C ARG A 267 -9.41 -14.22 -6.88
N ARG A 268 -8.60 -14.81 -5.99
CA ARG A 268 -9.07 -15.29 -4.67
C ARG A 268 -9.68 -14.15 -3.86
N ALA A 269 -9.07 -12.99 -3.86
CA ALA A 269 -9.58 -11.81 -3.15
C ALA A 269 -10.90 -11.32 -3.75
N ARG A 270 -11.01 -11.26 -5.09
CA ARG A 270 -12.23 -10.84 -5.79
C ARG A 270 -13.41 -11.79 -5.58
N GLU A 271 -13.15 -13.08 -5.58
CA GLU A 271 -14.17 -14.11 -5.30
C GLU A 271 -14.77 -13.95 -3.90
N LEU A 272 -14.04 -13.33 -2.99
CA LEU A 272 -14.49 -12.99 -1.63
C LEU A 272 -14.81 -11.50 -1.44
N GLY A 273 -15.20 -10.83 -2.53
CA GLY A 273 -15.81 -9.51 -2.46
C GLY A 273 -14.83 -8.33 -2.47
N LEU A 274 -13.52 -8.52 -2.77
CA LEU A 274 -12.65 -7.37 -2.98
C LEU A 274 -13.14 -6.58 -4.21
N GLY A 275 -13.70 -5.40 -3.94
CA GLY A 275 -14.10 -4.43 -4.94
C GLY A 275 -12.97 -3.46 -5.28
N PHE A 276 -13.09 -2.80 -6.43
CA PHE A 276 -12.17 -1.75 -6.85
C PHE A 276 -12.96 -0.58 -7.39
N ARG A 277 -12.74 0.60 -6.83
CA ARG A 277 -13.28 1.84 -7.39
C ARG A 277 -12.65 2.18 -8.73
N PRO A 278 -13.30 2.98 -9.57
CA PRO A 278 -12.68 3.46 -10.79
C PRO A 278 -11.35 4.18 -10.52
N VAL A 279 -10.31 3.86 -11.29
CA VAL A 279 -8.96 4.47 -11.15
C VAL A 279 -9.02 6.00 -11.22
N ALA A 280 -9.85 6.54 -12.11
CA ALA A 280 -10.07 7.98 -12.22
C ALA A 280 -10.61 8.62 -10.94
N GLU A 281 -11.38 7.89 -10.13
CA GLU A 281 -11.88 8.34 -8.83
C GLU A 281 -10.74 8.43 -7.81
N THR A 282 -9.92 7.37 -7.70
CA THR A 282 -8.74 7.38 -6.83
C THR A 282 -7.81 8.56 -7.15
N ILE A 283 -7.55 8.80 -8.44
CA ILE A 283 -6.69 9.91 -8.90
C ILE A 283 -7.31 11.25 -8.53
N ARG A 284 -8.59 11.48 -8.85
CA ARG A 284 -9.28 12.74 -8.58
C ARG A 284 -9.31 13.05 -7.08
N ASP A 285 -9.70 12.09 -6.25
CA ASP A 285 -9.84 12.29 -4.82
C ASP A 285 -8.47 12.51 -4.16
N THR A 286 -7.42 11.82 -4.66
CA THR A 286 -6.04 12.06 -4.20
C THR A 286 -5.55 13.44 -4.59
N ARG A 287 -5.83 13.90 -5.81
CA ARG A 287 -5.53 15.26 -6.26
C ARG A 287 -6.23 16.31 -5.39
N ASP A 288 -7.52 16.12 -5.13
CA ASP A 288 -8.32 17.08 -4.36
C ASP A 288 -7.82 17.14 -2.91
N TRP A 289 -7.44 16.01 -2.33
CA TRP A 289 -6.75 15.99 -1.05
C TRP A 289 -5.41 16.73 -1.08
N ILE A 290 -4.57 16.51 -2.10
CA ILE A 290 -3.28 17.21 -2.26
C ILE A 290 -3.50 18.74 -2.30
N ARG A 291 -4.51 19.19 -3.04
CA ARG A 291 -4.84 20.63 -3.16
C ARG A 291 -5.37 21.24 -1.86
N ALA A 292 -6.12 20.48 -1.08
CA ALA A 292 -6.71 20.94 0.18
C ALA A 292 -5.68 21.03 1.32
N ASP A 293 -4.79 20.06 1.44
CA ASP A 293 -3.80 19.96 2.55
C ASP A 293 -2.47 20.70 2.26
N GLY A 294 -2.25 21.11 1.01
CA GLY A 294 -1.09 21.90 0.59
C GLY A 294 0.24 21.13 0.55
N GLU A 295 0.61 20.43 1.58
CA GLU A 295 1.85 19.63 1.64
C GLU A 295 1.59 18.25 2.27
N VAL A 296 2.13 17.20 1.65
CA VAL A 296 2.34 15.94 2.36
C VAL A 296 3.33 16.23 3.49
N LYS A 297 2.84 16.24 4.74
CA LYS A 297 3.71 16.43 5.90
C LYS A 297 4.91 15.51 5.79
N ARG A 298 6.10 15.99 6.13
CA ARG A 298 7.34 15.20 6.10
C ARG A 298 7.12 13.89 6.85
N SER A 299 6.95 12.82 6.10
CA SER A 299 6.82 11.46 6.63
C SER A 299 8.17 10.76 6.50
N PRO A 300 8.60 9.97 7.48
CA PRO A 300 9.78 9.11 7.31
C PRO A 300 9.57 8.04 6.22
N LEU A 301 8.34 7.85 5.75
CA LEU A 301 7.99 6.94 4.66
C LEU A 301 8.06 7.62 3.28
N LEU A 302 8.23 8.95 3.24
CA LEU A 302 8.28 9.71 1.99
C LEU A 302 9.53 9.31 1.19
N VAL A 303 9.33 8.84 -0.04
CA VAL A 303 10.43 8.52 -0.94
C VAL A 303 10.96 9.77 -1.64
N GLN A 304 12.25 9.77 -1.98
CA GLN A 304 12.84 10.80 -2.78
C GLN A 304 12.58 10.49 -4.26
N THR A 305 11.56 11.12 -4.82
CA THR A 305 11.19 10.97 -6.22
C THR A 305 12.11 11.75 -7.18
N LEU A 306 12.01 11.44 -8.47
CA LEU A 306 12.81 12.04 -9.54
C LEU A 306 12.73 13.57 -9.53
N SER A 307 13.89 14.21 -9.47
CA SER A 307 13.94 15.67 -9.52
C SER A 307 13.67 16.18 -10.94
N SER A 308 13.06 17.36 -11.05
CA SER A 308 12.78 17.99 -12.35
C SER A 308 14.05 18.22 -13.18
N VAL A 309 15.18 18.52 -12.53
CA VAL A 309 16.46 18.71 -13.20
C VAL A 309 16.95 17.41 -13.84
N LYS A 310 16.96 16.29 -13.09
CA LYS A 310 17.37 14.97 -13.60
C LYS A 310 16.41 14.50 -14.69
N GLU A 311 15.12 14.68 -14.49
CA GLU A 311 14.10 14.34 -15.49
C GLU A 311 14.31 15.06 -16.82
N GLN A 312 14.44 16.40 -16.82
CA GLN A 312 14.62 17.18 -18.05
C GLN A 312 15.95 16.87 -18.72
N SER A 313 17.03 16.65 -17.95
CA SER A 313 18.32 16.24 -18.53
C SER A 313 18.23 14.88 -19.22
N THR A 314 17.51 13.93 -18.61
CA THR A 314 17.27 12.59 -19.19
C THR A 314 16.46 12.69 -20.50
N ILE A 315 15.34 13.41 -20.48
CA ILE A 315 14.52 13.60 -21.68
C ILE A 315 15.34 14.21 -22.81
N ASN A 316 16.15 15.25 -22.52
CA ASN A 316 16.98 15.93 -23.54
C ASN A 316 18.08 15.02 -24.11
N ALA A 317 18.67 14.15 -23.29
CA ALA A 317 19.70 13.22 -23.71
C ALA A 317 19.18 12.08 -24.61
N CYS A 318 17.89 11.73 -24.46
CA CYS A 318 17.24 10.64 -25.18
C CYS A 318 16.50 11.08 -26.46
N GLN A 319 16.38 12.37 -26.70
CA GLN A 319 15.81 12.88 -27.97
C GLN A 319 16.92 13.01 -29.04
N PRO A 320 16.61 12.65 -30.31
CA PRO A 320 17.56 12.79 -31.41
C PRO A 320 17.86 14.25 -31.75
#